data_d3cf76285d967342d9c787e24f473567
#
_entry.id   d3cf76285d967342d9c787e24f473567
#
_cell.length_a   1.000
_cell.length_b   1.000
_cell.length_c   1.000
_cell.angle_alpha   90.00
_cell.angle_beta   90.00
_cell.angle_gamma   90.00
#
_symmetry.space_group_name_H-M   'P 1'
#
loop_
_entity.id
_entity.type
_entity.pdbx_description
1 polymer ?
#
loop_
_entity_poly.entity_id
_entity_poly.type
_entity_poly.pdbx_seq_one_letter_code
_entity_poly.pdbx_strand_id
1 'polypeptide(L)'
;MRLLLLLLFSCPVFAGEVVLENEYVRVTRDAAPCALAHVPECVDRVIVALGEVNLKAADTSRAMTRGDVAVFGPSESYDVQQGGSFFEVAIKANHPAVQSPGEIIAPEKNSARYDGKDFFVFEEKLEPGDTRARHSHSQRVVIQLNRSRLEQWPDGQPSKIVETVPDRPGFSAPVIHSVKNVGDAPLRGIVIEFKPR
;
A
#
# COMPACT_ATOMS: atom_id res chain seq x y z
N MET A 1 -39.99 26.28 -34.05
CA MET A 1 -39.00 26.50 -32.98
C MET A 1 -38.85 25.22 -32.21
N ARG A 2 -37.81 24.40 -32.55
CA ARG A 2 -37.54 23.07 -31.88
C ARG A 2 -36.59 23.33 -30.74
N LEU A 3 -37.06 23.09 -29.54
CA LEU A 3 -36.28 23.14 -28.28
C LEU A 3 -35.38 21.89 -28.21
N LEU A 4 -34.07 22.07 -28.36
CA LEU A 4 -33.07 21.02 -28.22
C LEU A 4 -32.76 20.85 -26.73
N LEU A 5 -33.27 19.76 -26.12
CA LEU A 5 -33.02 19.45 -24.74
C LEU A 5 -31.63 18.80 -24.64
N LEU A 6 -30.61 19.55 -24.21
CA LEU A 6 -29.28 19.02 -23.88
C LEU A 6 -29.37 18.21 -22.55
N LEU A 7 -29.38 16.91 -22.66
CA LEU A 7 -29.19 16.03 -21.52
C LEU A 7 -27.70 16.05 -21.14
N LEU A 8 -27.36 16.79 -20.10
CA LEU A 8 -26.05 16.73 -19.44
C LEU A 8 -25.98 15.41 -18.67
N PHE A 9 -25.36 14.41 -19.23
CA PHE A 9 -24.93 13.24 -18.49
C PHE A 9 -23.78 13.63 -17.57
N SER A 10 -24.08 13.93 -16.31
CA SER A 10 -23.06 13.96 -15.28
C SER A 10 -22.61 12.51 -15.02
N CYS A 11 -21.45 12.12 -15.53
CA CYS A 11 -20.78 10.91 -15.04
C CYS A 11 -20.58 11.07 -13.52
N PRO A 12 -21.05 10.14 -12.69
CA PRO A 12 -20.69 10.15 -11.28
C PRO A 12 -19.17 9.94 -11.19
N VAL A 13 -18.46 10.96 -10.76
CA VAL A 13 -17.07 10.81 -10.30
C VAL A 13 -17.16 9.96 -9.04
N PHE A 14 -16.86 8.68 -9.14
CA PHE A 14 -16.66 7.83 -7.99
C PHE A 14 -15.40 8.31 -7.29
N ALA A 15 -15.57 9.20 -6.31
CA ALA A 15 -14.53 9.45 -5.35
C ALA A 15 -14.35 8.16 -4.55
N GLY A 16 -13.18 7.53 -4.63
CA GLY A 16 -12.89 6.32 -3.89
C GLY A 16 -13.04 6.53 -2.37
N GLU A 17 -13.27 5.46 -1.64
CA GLU A 17 -13.41 5.49 -0.19
C GLU A 17 -12.05 5.70 0.48
N VAL A 18 -11.92 6.74 1.31
CA VAL A 18 -10.74 6.93 2.15
C VAL A 18 -10.81 5.96 3.33
N VAL A 19 -9.88 4.99 3.35
CA VAL A 19 -9.84 3.92 4.36
C VAL A 19 -8.79 4.13 5.44
N LEU A 20 -7.81 4.99 5.18
CA LEU A 20 -6.79 5.40 6.15
C LEU A 20 -6.26 6.77 5.75
N GLU A 21 -6.14 7.68 6.72
CA GLU A 21 -5.48 8.96 6.52
C GLU A 21 -4.74 9.39 7.78
N ASN A 22 -3.51 9.86 7.60
CA ASN A 22 -2.69 10.49 8.64
C ASN A 22 -1.76 11.53 8.02
N GLU A 23 -0.79 12.03 8.77
CA GLU A 23 0.18 13.03 8.33
C GLU A 23 1.15 12.54 7.24
N TYR A 24 1.31 11.22 7.05
CA TYR A 24 2.23 10.61 6.07
C TYR A 24 1.54 10.20 4.79
N VAL A 25 0.34 9.66 4.88
CA VAL A 25 -0.35 9.03 3.76
C VAL A 25 -1.85 9.30 3.77
N ARG A 26 -2.42 9.14 2.57
CA ARG A 26 -3.84 8.91 2.37
C ARG A 26 -4.00 7.60 1.60
N VAL A 27 -4.74 6.66 2.13
CA VAL A 27 -5.08 5.40 1.45
C VAL A 27 -6.54 5.43 1.03
N THR A 28 -6.77 5.27 -0.25
CA THR A 28 -8.11 5.28 -0.85
C THR A 28 -8.37 3.93 -1.51
N ARG A 29 -9.53 3.35 -1.29
CA ARG A 29 -10.01 2.18 -2.02
C ARG A 29 -10.68 2.67 -3.31
N ASP A 30 -10.33 2.04 -4.43
CA ASP A 30 -10.90 2.31 -5.76
C ASP A 30 -10.90 3.80 -6.11
N ALA A 31 -9.73 4.44 -5.88
CA ALA A 31 -9.53 5.86 -6.14
C ALA A 31 -9.80 6.22 -7.61
N ALA A 32 -10.40 7.37 -7.83
CA ALA A 32 -10.38 7.97 -9.15
C ALA A 32 -8.94 8.37 -9.51
N PRO A 33 -8.52 8.21 -10.78
CA PRO A 33 -7.20 8.62 -11.22
C PRO A 33 -6.92 10.07 -10.85
N CYS A 34 -5.71 10.37 -10.41
CA CYS A 34 -5.27 11.75 -10.25
C CYS A 34 -5.28 12.41 -11.63
N ALA A 35 -6.24 13.29 -11.87
CA ALA A 35 -6.35 14.01 -13.14
C ALA A 35 -5.18 15.01 -13.22
N LEU A 36 -4.25 14.74 -14.09
CA LEU A 36 -2.95 15.36 -14.24
C LEU A 36 -2.87 16.86 -14.32
N ALA A 37 -3.88 17.50 -14.80
CA ALA A 37 -3.67 18.84 -15.33
C ALA A 37 -3.68 19.95 -14.29
N HIS A 38 -4.29 19.77 -13.11
CA HIS A 38 -4.57 20.90 -12.22
C HIS A 38 -4.59 20.59 -10.72
N VAL A 39 -4.10 19.42 -10.26
CA VAL A 39 -4.05 19.12 -8.82
C VAL A 39 -2.60 19.24 -8.34
N PRO A 40 -2.26 20.29 -7.58
CA PRO A 40 -0.92 20.46 -6.99
C PRO A 40 -0.52 19.31 -6.04
N GLU A 41 -1.40 18.37 -5.85
CA GLU A 41 -1.35 17.33 -4.84
C GLU A 41 -1.12 15.92 -5.41
N CYS A 42 -0.87 15.77 -6.73
CA CYS A 42 -0.40 14.49 -7.24
C CYS A 42 1.00 14.23 -6.69
N VAL A 43 1.06 13.39 -5.68
CA VAL A 43 2.27 12.96 -4.97
C VAL A 43 2.70 11.58 -5.46
N ASP A 44 3.75 11.02 -4.92
CA ASP A 44 4.08 9.61 -5.15
C ASP A 44 2.93 8.70 -4.69
N ARG A 45 2.55 7.77 -5.55
CA ARG A 45 1.42 6.85 -5.32
C ARG A 45 1.84 5.42 -5.54
N VAL A 46 1.38 4.55 -4.65
CA VAL A 46 1.54 3.11 -4.77
C VAL A 46 0.16 2.50 -4.93
N ILE A 47 -0.07 1.84 -6.07
CA ILE A 47 -1.27 1.05 -6.32
C ILE A 47 -1.00 -0.38 -5.88
N VAL A 48 -1.88 -0.94 -5.07
CA VAL A 48 -1.86 -2.34 -4.66
C VAL A 48 -3.15 -3.01 -5.10
N ALA A 49 -3.05 -3.93 -6.03
CA ALA A 49 -4.21 -4.65 -6.55
C ALA A 49 -4.77 -5.65 -5.51
N LEU A 50 -6.08 -5.63 -5.31
CA LEU A 50 -6.82 -6.56 -4.46
C LEU A 50 -7.56 -7.63 -5.27
N GLY A 51 -7.55 -7.51 -6.58
CA GLY A 51 -8.12 -8.42 -7.57
C GLY A 51 -7.49 -8.18 -8.93
N GLU A 52 -8.18 -8.57 -10.00
CA GLU A 52 -7.75 -8.29 -11.36
C GLU A 52 -8.05 -6.83 -11.71
N VAL A 53 -7.02 -6.06 -12.06
CA VAL A 53 -7.11 -4.64 -12.41
C VAL A 53 -6.28 -4.38 -13.65
N ASN A 54 -6.83 -3.67 -14.63
CA ASN A 54 -6.08 -3.18 -15.78
C ASN A 54 -5.87 -1.67 -15.66
N LEU A 55 -4.62 -1.27 -15.48
CA LEU A 55 -4.20 0.13 -15.47
C LEU A 55 -3.64 0.51 -16.85
N LYS A 56 -3.95 1.72 -17.28
CA LYS A 56 -3.29 2.36 -18.42
C LYS A 56 -2.52 3.57 -17.92
N ALA A 57 -1.22 3.61 -18.21
CA ALA A 57 -0.37 4.76 -17.92
C ALA A 57 0.32 5.18 -19.22
N ALA A 58 0.08 6.41 -19.68
CA ALA A 58 0.48 6.88 -20.99
C ALA A 58 0.03 5.88 -22.08
N ASP A 59 0.98 5.32 -22.84
CA ASP A 59 0.69 4.36 -23.92
C ASP A 59 0.81 2.89 -23.49
N THR A 60 1.03 2.62 -22.19
CA THR A 60 1.26 1.26 -21.67
C THR A 60 0.08 0.80 -20.84
N SER A 61 -0.48 -0.36 -21.20
CA SER A 61 -1.47 -1.06 -20.36
C SER A 61 -0.79 -2.14 -19.53
N ARG A 62 -1.19 -2.24 -18.25
CA ARG A 62 -0.67 -3.21 -17.30
C ARG A 62 -1.82 -3.97 -16.64
N ALA A 63 -1.89 -5.26 -16.92
CA ALA A 63 -2.74 -6.16 -16.15
C ALA A 63 -2.07 -6.46 -14.80
N MET A 64 -2.83 -6.35 -13.73
CA MET A 64 -2.41 -6.61 -12.35
C MET A 64 -3.34 -7.63 -11.73
N THR A 65 -2.79 -8.45 -10.86
CA THR A 65 -3.51 -9.43 -10.04
C THR A 65 -3.30 -9.13 -8.56
N ARG A 66 -4.04 -9.81 -7.69
CA ARG A 66 -3.98 -9.61 -6.24
C ARG A 66 -2.54 -9.65 -5.69
N GLY A 67 -2.11 -8.54 -5.10
CA GLY A 67 -0.77 -8.34 -4.54
C GLY A 67 0.23 -7.72 -5.52
N ASP A 68 -0.15 -7.50 -6.78
CA ASP A 68 0.70 -6.74 -7.69
C ASP A 68 0.72 -5.26 -7.29
N VAL A 69 1.87 -4.63 -7.55
CA VAL A 69 2.16 -3.24 -7.18
C VAL A 69 2.54 -2.45 -8.41
N ALA A 70 1.99 -1.24 -8.57
CA ALA A 70 2.46 -0.23 -9.50
C ALA A 70 2.77 1.06 -8.74
N VAL A 71 3.83 1.76 -9.14
CA VAL A 71 4.27 3.02 -8.52
C VAL A 71 4.22 4.12 -9.57
N PHE A 72 3.67 5.27 -9.19
CA PHE A 72 3.54 6.47 -10.02
C PHE A 72 4.11 7.67 -9.28
N GLY A 73 4.98 8.41 -9.96
CA GLY A 73 5.51 9.68 -9.46
C GLY A 73 4.50 10.82 -9.54
N PRO A 74 4.87 12.01 -9.01
CA PRO A 74 3.96 13.16 -8.95
C PRO A 74 3.44 13.66 -10.30
N SER A 75 4.20 13.48 -11.38
CA SER A 75 3.84 13.90 -12.74
C SER A 75 3.21 12.81 -13.59
N GLU A 76 3.09 11.60 -13.06
CA GLU A 76 2.54 10.46 -13.78
C GLU A 76 1.04 10.30 -13.51
N SER A 77 0.30 9.83 -14.50
CA SER A 77 -1.11 9.48 -14.36
C SER A 77 -1.37 8.04 -14.76
N TYR A 78 -2.47 7.53 -14.30
CA TYR A 78 -3.00 6.26 -14.75
C TYR A 78 -4.52 6.34 -14.88
N ASP A 79 -5.08 5.47 -15.71
CA ASP A 79 -6.52 5.24 -15.82
C ASP A 79 -6.82 3.79 -15.48
N VAL A 80 -7.96 3.54 -14.84
CA VAL A 80 -8.47 2.19 -14.62
C VAL A 80 -9.35 1.82 -15.80
N GLN A 81 -8.87 0.92 -16.64
CA GLN A 81 -9.57 0.53 -17.87
C GLN A 81 -10.61 -0.56 -17.62
N GLN A 82 -10.30 -1.49 -16.76
CA GLN A 82 -11.20 -2.55 -16.33
C GLN A 82 -10.82 -2.92 -14.90
N GLY A 83 -11.80 -2.99 -14.02
CA GLY A 83 -11.44 -3.03 -12.67
C GLY A 83 -12.02 -4.02 -11.74
N GLY A 84 -11.14 -4.64 -10.97
CA GLY A 84 -11.36 -5.10 -9.63
C GLY A 84 -10.98 -4.01 -8.63
N SER A 85 -11.01 -4.36 -7.36
CA SER A 85 -10.65 -3.45 -6.27
C SER A 85 -9.13 -3.31 -6.12
N PHE A 86 -8.70 -2.13 -5.71
CA PHE A 86 -7.31 -1.82 -5.40
C PHE A 86 -7.23 -0.77 -4.29
N PHE A 87 -6.06 -0.63 -3.68
CA PHE A 87 -5.72 0.54 -2.87
C PHE A 87 -4.77 1.46 -3.63
N GLU A 88 -5.04 2.75 -3.57
CA GLU A 88 -4.06 3.78 -3.85
C GLU A 88 -3.52 4.32 -2.53
N VAL A 89 -2.21 4.26 -2.33
CA VAL A 89 -1.49 4.85 -1.20
C VAL A 89 -0.78 6.09 -1.71
N ALA A 90 -1.36 7.27 -1.47
CA ALA A 90 -0.76 8.56 -1.78
C ALA A 90 0.15 8.99 -0.64
N ILE A 91 1.44 9.22 -0.93
CA ILE A 91 2.45 9.63 0.05
C ILE A 91 2.49 11.15 0.08
N LYS A 92 2.17 11.77 1.22
CA LYS A 92 2.10 13.22 1.36
C LYS A 92 3.48 13.87 1.21
N ALA A 93 3.61 14.88 0.36
CA ALA A 93 4.89 15.54 0.08
C ALA A 93 5.50 16.23 1.32
N ASN A 94 4.66 16.76 2.21
CA ASN A 94 5.04 17.52 3.40
C ASN A 94 4.84 16.71 4.69
N HIS A 95 5.04 15.37 4.64
CA HIS A 95 4.97 14.55 5.84
C HIS A 95 6.11 14.87 6.82
N PRO A 96 5.93 14.63 8.14
CA PRO A 96 6.98 14.78 9.13
C PRO A 96 8.21 13.92 8.84
N ALA A 97 9.32 14.20 9.50
CA ALA A 97 10.50 13.34 9.42
C ALA A 97 10.14 11.89 9.76
N VAL A 98 10.61 10.97 8.91
CA VAL A 98 10.37 9.54 9.10
C VAL A 98 11.15 9.07 10.33
N GLN A 99 10.44 8.44 11.24
CA GLN A 99 11.05 7.79 12.39
C GLN A 99 11.57 6.41 11.96
N SER A 100 12.76 6.08 12.41
CA SER A 100 13.37 4.76 12.26
C SER A 100 13.63 4.13 13.62
N PRO A 101 13.81 2.81 13.68
CA PRO A 101 14.28 2.15 14.89
C PRO A 101 15.72 2.56 15.20
N GLY A 102 16.15 2.38 16.44
CA GLY A 102 17.52 2.72 16.87
C GLY A 102 18.60 1.86 16.17
N GLU A 103 18.24 0.73 15.62
CA GLU A 103 19.11 -0.19 14.88
C GLU A 103 18.43 -0.61 13.59
N ILE A 104 19.17 -0.60 12.47
CA ILE A 104 18.65 -1.06 11.18
C ILE A 104 19.16 -2.48 10.96
N ILE A 105 18.22 -3.42 10.94
CA ILE A 105 18.47 -4.83 10.67
C ILE A 105 17.66 -5.21 9.43
N ALA A 106 18.35 -5.55 8.35
CA ALA A 106 17.70 -5.90 7.09
C ALA A 106 16.73 -7.08 7.27
N PRO A 107 15.48 -6.98 6.79
CA PRO A 107 14.56 -8.09 6.85
C PRO A 107 14.98 -9.20 5.88
N GLU A 108 14.99 -10.42 6.34
CA GLU A 108 15.15 -11.59 5.48
C GLU A 108 13.81 -11.98 4.82
N LYS A 109 13.86 -12.70 3.71
CA LYS A 109 12.70 -13.29 3.02
C LYS A 109 11.66 -12.28 2.50
N ASN A 110 12.07 -11.08 2.13
CA ASN A 110 11.21 -10.12 1.46
C ASN A 110 11.43 -10.16 -0.05
N SER A 111 10.35 -10.05 -0.80
CA SER A 111 10.42 -9.88 -2.26
C SER A 111 10.25 -8.40 -2.60
N ALA A 112 11.35 -7.76 -2.99
CA ALA A 112 11.33 -6.35 -3.42
C ALA A 112 10.39 -6.17 -4.62
N ARG A 113 9.56 -5.14 -4.56
CA ARG A 113 8.62 -4.72 -5.62
C ARG A 113 9.02 -3.36 -6.20
N TYR A 114 9.57 -2.49 -5.37
CA TYR A 114 10.05 -1.17 -5.75
C TYR A 114 11.07 -0.68 -4.72
N ASP A 115 12.15 -0.08 -5.19
CA ASP A 115 13.17 0.54 -4.33
C ASP A 115 13.41 1.98 -4.79
N GLY A 116 12.67 2.93 -4.22
CA GLY A 116 12.76 4.36 -4.52
C GLY A 116 13.63 5.11 -3.51
N LYS A 117 13.75 6.42 -3.74
CA LYS A 117 14.53 7.29 -2.88
C LYS A 117 13.94 7.41 -1.47
N ASP A 118 12.62 7.60 -1.38
CA ASP A 118 11.93 7.98 -0.15
C ASP A 118 11.16 6.83 0.51
N PHE A 119 10.93 5.73 -0.23
CA PHE A 119 10.27 4.53 0.28
C PHE A 119 10.69 3.27 -0.48
N PHE A 120 10.47 2.15 0.18
CA PHE A 120 10.70 0.79 -0.31
C PHE A 120 9.38 0.01 -0.27
N VAL A 121 9.06 -0.71 -1.34
CA VAL A 121 7.88 -1.58 -1.37
C VAL A 121 8.32 -3.02 -1.54
N PHE A 122 7.80 -3.89 -0.68
CA PHE A 122 8.10 -5.31 -0.71
C PHE A 122 6.89 -6.16 -0.35
N GLU A 123 6.88 -7.39 -0.82
CA GLU A 123 5.94 -8.40 -0.36
C GLU A 123 6.56 -9.16 0.82
N GLU A 124 5.83 -9.20 1.92
CA GLU A 124 6.13 -10.05 3.06
C GLU A 124 5.40 -11.37 2.92
N LYS A 125 6.12 -12.48 3.04
CA LYS A 125 5.58 -13.83 2.97
C LYS A 125 6.19 -14.73 4.03
N LEU A 126 5.34 -15.43 4.81
CA LEU A 126 5.73 -16.46 5.76
C LEU A 126 4.75 -17.62 5.66
N GLU A 127 5.26 -18.81 5.39
CA GLU A 127 4.45 -20.02 5.43
C GLU A 127 4.09 -20.40 6.88
N PRO A 128 3.05 -21.22 7.12
CA PRO A 128 2.73 -21.73 8.45
C PRO A 128 3.96 -22.36 9.12
N GLY A 129 4.24 -21.95 10.35
CA GLY A 129 5.40 -22.38 11.12
C GLY A 129 6.69 -21.62 10.84
N ASP A 130 6.78 -20.86 9.73
CA ASP A 130 7.95 -20.05 9.42
C ASP A 130 8.19 -18.97 10.46
N THR A 131 9.46 -18.72 10.73
CA THR A 131 9.92 -17.64 11.61
C THR A 131 10.78 -16.67 10.81
N ARG A 132 10.55 -15.40 10.99
CA ARG A 132 11.47 -14.34 10.58
C ARG A 132 12.33 -13.96 11.78
N ALA A 133 13.64 -14.02 11.59
CA ALA A 133 14.60 -13.61 12.60
C ALA A 133 14.41 -12.13 13.00
N ARG A 134 15.07 -11.72 14.08
CA ARG A 134 15.06 -10.33 14.55
C ARG A 134 15.43 -9.37 13.41
N HIS A 135 14.57 -8.43 13.12
CA HIS A 135 14.71 -7.43 12.07
C HIS A 135 14.03 -6.13 12.45
N SER A 136 14.34 -5.07 11.73
CA SER A 136 13.81 -3.75 11.99
C SER A 136 12.92 -3.26 10.86
N HIS A 137 11.98 -2.39 11.21
CA HIS A 137 11.17 -1.61 10.28
C HIS A 137 11.11 -0.16 10.71
N SER A 138 11.15 0.75 9.75
CA SER A 138 10.75 2.15 9.91
C SER A 138 9.22 2.30 9.93
N GLN A 139 8.73 3.53 9.94
CA GLN A 139 7.29 3.79 9.71
C GLN A 139 6.86 3.24 8.35
N ARG A 140 5.69 2.63 8.30
CA ARG A 140 5.22 1.92 7.10
C ARG A 140 3.71 1.80 7.02
N VAL A 141 3.21 1.68 5.79
CA VAL A 141 1.87 1.16 5.51
C VAL A 141 1.98 -0.34 5.29
N VAL A 142 1.07 -1.10 5.89
CA VAL A 142 0.96 -2.55 5.71
C VAL A 142 -0.44 -2.87 5.18
N ILE A 143 -0.50 -3.58 4.06
CA ILE A 143 -1.73 -4.05 3.44
C ILE A 143 -1.70 -5.58 3.45
N GLN A 144 -2.49 -6.19 4.33
CA GLN A 144 -2.59 -7.63 4.41
C GLN A 144 -3.43 -8.17 3.24
N LEU A 145 -2.92 -9.20 2.55
CA LEU A 145 -3.60 -9.80 1.41
C LEU A 145 -4.45 -11.01 1.79
N ASN A 146 -4.19 -11.62 2.94
CA ASN A 146 -4.92 -12.77 3.43
C ASN A 146 -4.99 -12.77 4.96
N ARG A 147 -5.85 -13.62 5.51
CA ARG A 147 -5.91 -13.86 6.96
C ARG A 147 -4.75 -14.76 7.36
N SER A 148 -4.09 -14.40 8.46
CA SER A 148 -3.02 -15.17 9.06
C SER A 148 -2.98 -14.90 10.57
N ARG A 149 -2.26 -15.70 11.32
CA ARG A 149 -2.07 -15.53 12.76
C ARG A 149 -0.60 -15.51 13.07
N LEU A 150 -0.14 -14.41 13.63
CA LEU A 150 1.27 -14.17 13.89
C LEU A 150 1.53 -14.06 15.38
N GLU A 151 2.62 -14.65 15.84
CA GLU A 151 3.23 -14.30 17.11
C GLU A 151 4.40 -13.36 16.83
N GLN A 152 4.43 -12.23 17.52
CA GLN A 152 5.45 -11.19 17.38
C GLN A 152 6.15 -10.96 18.72
N TRP A 153 7.47 -10.83 18.67
CA TRP A 153 8.33 -10.51 19.82
C TRP A 153 9.01 -9.17 19.56
N PRO A 154 8.34 -8.02 19.89
CA PRO A 154 9.00 -6.72 19.81
C PRO A 154 10.08 -6.62 20.89
N ASP A 155 11.21 -5.99 20.56
CA ASP A 155 12.30 -5.78 21.50
C ASP A 155 11.82 -5.05 22.75
N GLY A 156 12.20 -5.57 23.92
CA GLY A 156 11.85 -4.98 25.22
C GLY A 156 10.36 -5.08 25.61
N GLN A 157 9.56 -5.85 24.88
CA GLN A 157 8.14 -6.05 25.16
C GLN A 157 7.79 -7.55 25.20
N PRO A 158 6.72 -7.94 25.91
CA PRO A 158 6.21 -9.31 25.84
C PRO A 158 5.72 -9.65 24.44
N SER A 159 5.75 -10.94 24.10
CA SER A 159 5.16 -11.40 22.83
C SER A 159 3.66 -11.10 22.76
N LYS A 160 3.15 -10.96 21.54
CA LYS A 160 1.74 -10.76 21.28
C LYS A 160 1.30 -11.57 20.08
N ILE A 161 0.05 -12.04 20.13
CA ILE A 161 -0.63 -12.66 18.98
C ILE A 161 -1.35 -11.56 18.20
N VAL A 162 -1.17 -11.57 16.89
CA VAL A 162 -1.81 -10.65 15.95
C VAL A 162 -2.54 -11.46 14.90
N GLU A 163 -3.84 -11.22 14.78
CA GLU A 163 -4.65 -11.73 13.66
C GLU A 163 -4.62 -10.71 12.53
N THR A 164 -4.21 -11.14 11.33
CA THR A 164 -4.24 -10.25 10.16
C THR A 164 -5.65 -10.24 9.54
N VAL A 165 -6.07 -9.08 9.09
CA VAL A 165 -7.34 -8.89 8.41
C VAL A 165 -7.05 -8.49 6.96
N PRO A 166 -7.47 -9.31 5.96
CA PRO A 166 -7.22 -8.98 4.57
C PRO A 166 -7.94 -7.70 4.16
N ASP A 167 -7.37 -7.00 3.19
CA ASP A 167 -7.91 -5.79 2.59
C ASP A 167 -8.17 -4.65 3.59
N ARG A 168 -7.38 -4.62 4.66
CA ARG A 168 -7.38 -3.57 5.67
C ARG A 168 -5.99 -2.95 5.79
N PRO A 169 -5.77 -1.76 5.21
CA PRO A 169 -4.51 -1.06 5.36
C PRO A 169 -4.32 -0.57 6.80
N GLY A 170 -3.09 -0.64 7.29
CA GLY A 170 -2.70 -0.12 8.59
C GLY A 170 -1.41 0.68 8.49
N PHE A 171 -1.28 1.74 9.30
CA PHE A 171 -0.03 2.46 9.47
C PHE A 171 0.66 1.99 10.74
N SER A 172 1.95 1.65 10.64
CA SER A 172 2.72 1.07 11.73
C SER A 172 3.91 1.94 12.09
N ALA A 173 4.14 2.09 13.40
CA ALA A 173 5.33 2.72 13.96
C ALA A 173 6.60 1.90 13.71
N PRO A 174 7.80 2.50 13.90
CA PRO A 174 9.05 1.77 13.89
C PRO A 174 9.05 0.62 14.90
N VAL A 175 9.72 -0.46 14.56
CA VAL A 175 9.82 -1.63 15.44
C VAL A 175 11.08 -2.44 15.13
N ILE A 176 11.65 -3.05 16.15
CA ILE A 176 12.58 -4.18 16.01
C ILE A 176 11.89 -5.39 16.62
N HIS A 177 11.76 -6.47 15.87
CA HIS A 177 11.04 -7.67 16.32
C HIS A 177 11.48 -8.94 15.59
N SER A 178 11.09 -10.07 16.15
CA SER A 178 10.97 -11.36 15.46
C SER A 178 9.50 -11.69 15.24
N VAL A 179 9.19 -12.48 14.21
CA VAL A 179 7.81 -12.86 13.88
C VAL A 179 7.75 -14.32 13.50
N LYS A 180 6.73 -15.02 13.99
CA LYS A 180 6.42 -16.39 13.58
C LYS A 180 4.99 -16.47 13.08
N ASN A 181 4.78 -17.16 11.97
CA ASN A 181 3.43 -17.52 11.55
C ASN A 181 2.98 -18.75 12.38
N VAL A 182 2.07 -18.52 13.32
CA VAL A 182 1.47 -19.55 14.19
C VAL A 182 0.07 -19.96 13.73
N GLY A 183 -0.36 -19.46 12.57
CA GLY A 183 -1.61 -19.85 11.92
C GLY A 183 -1.45 -21.05 10.99
N ASP A 184 -2.53 -21.40 10.33
CA ASP A 184 -2.65 -22.49 9.36
C ASP A 184 -2.62 -22.02 7.90
N ALA A 185 -2.63 -20.72 7.68
CA ALA A 185 -2.55 -20.07 6.36
C ALA A 185 -1.26 -19.26 6.24
N PRO A 186 -0.67 -19.12 5.02
CA PRO A 186 0.50 -18.28 4.83
C PRO A 186 0.19 -16.81 5.12
N LEU A 187 1.12 -16.08 5.71
CA LEU A 187 1.11 -14.63 5.69
C LEU A 187 1.46 -14.16 4.28
N ARG A 188 0.67 -13.23 3.77
CA ARG A 188 1.02 -12.41 2.61
C ARG A 188 0.60 -10.98 2.85
N GLY A 189 1.49 -10.04 2.65
CA GLY A 189 1.22 -8.61 2.81
C GLY A 189 2.12 -7.75 1.93
N ILE A 190 1.63 -6.61 1.50
CA ILE A 190 2.43 -5.57 0.86
C ILE A 190 2.79 -4.54 1.92
N VAL A 191 4.07 -4.24 2.01
CA VAL A 191 4.64 -3.26 2.94
C VAL A 191 5.23 -2.12 2.13
N ILE A 192 4.82 -0.90 2.46
CA ILE A 192 5.37 0.35 1.92
C ILE A 192 6.10 1.01 3.08
N GLU A 193 7.40 0.82 3.13
CA GLU A 193 8.26 1.28 4.23
C GLU A 193 8.97 2.58 3.84
N PHE A 194 8.82 3.62 4.67
CA PHE A 194 9.45 4.90 4.45
C PHE A 194 10.93 4.86 4.81
N LYS A 195 11.76 5.50 4.02
CA LYS A 195 13.20 5.62 4.26
C LYS A 195 13.46 6.89 5.09
N PRO A 196 14.18 6.78 6.22
CA PRO A 196 14.69 7.95 6.92
C PRO A 196 15.60 8.75 6.01
N ARG A 197 15.49 10.08 6.07
CA ARG A 197 16.37 11.02 5.33
C ARG A 197 17.50 11.46 6.22
#